data_c7ab4ff308bf6c3c5160b85f4db031fd
#
_entry.id   c7ab4ff308bf6c3c5160b85f4db031fd
#
_cell.length_a   1.000
_cell.length_b   1.000
_cell.length_c   1.000
_cell.angle_alpha   90.00
_cell.angle_beta   90.00
_cell.angle_gamma   90.00
#
_symmetry.space_group_name_H-M   'P 1'
#
loop_
_entity.id
_entity.type
_entity.pdbx_description
1 polymer ?
#
loop_
_entity_poly.entity_id
_entity_poly.type
_entity_poly.pdbx_seq_one_letter_code
_entity_poly.pdbx_strand_id
1 'polypeptide(L)'
;MQERFSDRARHAMALANQEAGRLNHNYLAPEHILLGLISEGACVATEALRLLDVDVDRVRDKVAAQMKRGDGNGFVGRRPQTVETKEVISLAIAEARNSKHRYIGTEHLVLALLQLPEALPARVLREQGVELGRLREKVLTMLRSSLDEGHDLAHSRHGDFEWVHQQELAKAFRSPKFWHTMILAVDSANRLGAGEVEPQHLLLALLRDESTGVAKMLRDKGVTADWLNDKLASYR
;
A
#
# COMPACT_ATOMS: atom_id res chain seq x y z
N MET A 1 -20.71 -0.84 -13.16
CA MET A 1 -19.94 0.38 -12.83
C MET A 1 -18.69 -0.07 -12.07
N GLN A 2 -17.51 0.02 -12.67
CA GLN A 2 -16.26 -0.29 -11.96
C GLN A 2 -16.06 0.79 -10.90
N GLU A 3 -16.21 0.40 -9.66
CA GLU A 3 -16.00 1.25 -8.51
C GLU A 3 -14.54 1.65 -8.46
N ARG A 4 -14.29 2.94 -8.53
CA ARG A 4 -12.92 3.47 -8.53
C ARG A 4 -12.48 3.69 -7.09
N PHE A 5 -11.71 2.78 -6.55
CA PHE A 5 -10.96 3.04 -5.33
C PHE A 5 -9.84 4.06 -5.61
N SER A 6 -9.58 4.93 -4.65
CA SER A 6 -8.36 5.74 -4.65
C SER A 6 -7.12 4.83 -4.56
N ASP A 7 -5.96 5.34 -4.90
CA ASP A 7 -4.72 4.56 -4.87
C ASP A 7 -4.41 4.05 -3.47
N ARG A 8 -4.58 4.89 -2.45
CA ARG A 8 -4.41 4.49 -1.05
C ARG A 8 -5.43 3.43 -0.62
N ALA A 9 -6.69 3.55 -1.03
CA ALA A 9 -7.68 2.54 -0.70
C ALA A 9 -7.37 1.20 -1.39
N ARG A 10 -6.87 1.21 -2.62
CA ARG A 10 -6.36 0.00 -3.29
C ARG A 10 -5.19 -0.61 -2.55
N HIS A 11 -4.24 0.22 -2.10
CA HIS A 11 -3.10 -0.22 -1.31
C HIS A 11 -3.54 -0.83 0.02
N ALA A 12 -4.41 -0.15 0.78
CA ALA A 12 -4.98 -0.69 2.01
C ALA A 12 -5.69 -2.03 1.80
N MET A 13 -6.45 -2.19 0.70
CA MET A 13 -7.10 -3.46 0.36
C MET A 13 -6.10 -4.55 -0.05
N ALA A 14 -4.97 -4.19 -0.67
CA ALA A 14 -3.89 -5.14 -0.95
C ALA A 14 -3.20 -5.59 0.34
N LEU A 15 -2.91 -4.67 1.25
CA LEU A 15 -2.39 -4.96 2.58
C LEU A 15 -3.37 -5.82 3.41
N ALA A 16 -4.68 -5.54 3.33
CA ALA A 16 -5.71 -6.37 3.95
C ALA A 16 -5.65 -7.82 3.44
N ASN A 17 -5.44 -8.02 2.14
CA ASN A 17 -5.26 -9.35 1.57
C ASN A 17 -3.95 -10.03 2.03
N GLN A 18 -2.88 -9.26 2.28
CA GLN A 18 -1.63 -9.77 2.86
C GLN A 18 -1.82 -10.18 4.32
N GLU A 19 -2.49 -9.35 5.12
CA GLU A 19 -2.80 -9.66 6.52
C GLU A 19 -3.66 -10.93 6.65
N ALA A 20 -4.65 -11.11 5.76
CA ALA A 20 -5.40 -12.37 5.69
C ALA A 20 -4.46 -13.57 5.43
N GLY A 21 -3.43 -13.38 4.57
CA GLY A 21 -2.41 -14.39 4.33
C GLY A 21 -1.56 -14.71 5.54
N ARG A 22 -1.12 -13.70 6.28
CA ARG A 22 -0.34 -13.87 7.52
C ARG A 22 -1.10 -14.67 8.58
N LEU A 23 -2.42 -14.52 8.61
CA LEU A 23 -3.31 -15.22 9.52
C LEU A 23 -3.79 -16.58 8.97
N ASN A 24 -3.28 -17.01 7.81
CA ASN A 24 -3.69 -18.24 7.11
C ASN A 24 -5.18 -18.29 6.77
N HIS A 25 -5.83 -17.16 6.54
CA HIS A 25 -7.21 -17.10 6.08
C HIS A 25 -7.28 -17.22 4.56
N ASN A 26 -8.24 -17.98 4.06
CA ASN A 26 -8.53 -18.09 2.63
C ASN A 26 -9.65 -17.15 2.17
N TYR A 27 -10.07 -16.21 3.02
CA TYR A 27 -11.11 -15.22 2.81
C TYR A 27 -10.65 -13.83 3.27
N LEU A 28 -11.31 -12.79 2.79
CA LEU A 28 -11.15 -11.41 3.22
C LEU A 28 -12.36 -10.99 4.06
N ALA A 29 -12.13 -10.60 5.31
CA ALA A 29 -13.14 -10.17 6.28
C ALA A 29 -12.91 -8.71 6.70
N PRO A 30 -13.90 -8.02 7.34
CA PRO A 30 -13.79 -6.62 7.75
C PRO A 30 -12.57 -6.30 8.62
N GLU A 31 -12.18 -7.21 9.51
CA GLU A 31 -10.99 -7.09 10.35
C GLU A 31 -9.70 -6.99 9.54
N HIS A 32 -9.60 -7.72 8.43
CA HIS A 32 -8.44 -7.58 7.54
C HIS A 32 -8.41 -6.20 6.88
N ILE A 33 -9.58 -5.61 6.57
CA ILE A 33 -9.65 -4.24 6.03
C ILE A 33 -9.14 -3.25 7.07
N LEU A 34 -9.53 -3.38 8.34
CA LEU A 34 -8.99 -2.53 9.41
C LEU A 34 -7.47 -2.69 9.54
N LEU A 35 -6.97 -3.92 9.54
CA LEU A 35 -5.52 -4.20 9.57
C LEU A 35 -4.81 -3.58 8.35
N GLY A 36 -5.39 -3.68 7.17
CA GLY A 36 -4.85 -3.08 5.96
C GLY A 36 -4.81 -1.55 6.00
N LEU A 37 -5.84 -0.90 6.57
CA LEU A 37 -5.86 0.54 6.79
C LEU A 37 -4.79 0.97 7.80
N ILE A 38 -4.62 0.21 8.88
CA ILE A 38 -3.56 0.46 9.88
C ILE A 38 -2.18 0.28 9.26
N SER A 39 -1.98 -0.75 8.46
CA SER A 39 -0.69 -1.06 7.82
C SER A 39 -0.33 -0.07 6.70
N GLU A 40 -1.31 0.56 6.07
CA GLU A 40 -1.09 1.68 5.13
C GLU A 40 -0.47 2.88 5.85
N GLY A 41 -0.85 3.13 7.10
CA GLY A 41 -0.14 3.99 8.06
C GLY A 41 -0.32 5.49 7.87
N ALA A 42 -0.48 6.00 6.66
CA ALA A 42 -0.61 7.42 6.34
C ALA A 42 -2.01 7.79 5.84
N CYS A 43 -3.04 7.04 6.23
CA CYS A 43 -4.41 7.27 5.79
C CYS A 43 -5.25 8.01 6.83
N VAL A 44 -6.38 8.55 6.37
CA VAL A 44 -7.33 9.28 7.23
C VAL A 44 -7.77 8.46 8.44
N ALA A 45 -7.91 7.13 8.29
CA ALA A 45 -8.29 6.24 9.39
C ALA A 45 -7.27 6.27 10.53
N THR A 46 -5.99 6.09 10.22
CA THR A 46 -4.91 6.07 11.21
C THR A 46 -4.67 7.45 11.82
N GLU A 47 -4.77 8.50 11.01
CA GLU A 47 -4.61 9.86 11.49
C GLU A 47 -5.76 10.27 12.43
N ALA A 48 -7.01 9.91 12.09
CA ALA A 48 -8.16 10.16 12.95
C ALA A 48 -8.04 9.45 14.31
N LEU A 49 -7.52 8.21 14.32
CA LEU A 49 -7.27 7.46 15.56
C LEU A 49 -6.17 8.13 16.40
N ARG A 50 -5.06 8.55 15.79
CA ARG A 50 -3.98 9.28 16.49
C ARG A 50 -4.47 10.59 17.10
N LEU A 51 -5.29 11.34 16.37
CA LEU A 51 -5.88 12.60 16.86
C LEU A 51 -6.90 12.38 18.01
N LEU A 52 -7.31 11.15 18.25
CA LEU A 52 -8.13 10.75 19.41
C LEU A 52 -7.28 10.04 20.49
N ASP A 53 -5.94 10.20 20.44
CA ASP A 53 -4.97 9.60 21.36
C ASP A 53 -5.05 8.05 21.42
N VAL A 54 -5.46 7.42 20.31
CA VAL A 54 -5.54 5.97 20.21
C VAL A 54 -4.23 5.39 19.72
N ASP A 55 -3.70 4.45 20.46
CA ASP A 55 -2.55 3.64 20.07
C ASP A 55 -2.95 2.66 18.94
N VAL A 56 -2.55 3.02 17.72
CA VAL A 56 -2.90 2.27 16.51
C VAL A 56 -2.27 0.87 16.48
N ASP A 57 -1.05 0.73 17.02
CA ASP A 57 -0.37 -0.57 17.09
C ASP A 57 -1.07 -1.48 18.08
N ARG A 58 -1.53 -0.94 19.19
CA ARG A 58 -2.35 -1.69 20.16
C ARG A 58 -3.68 -2.15 19.57
N VAL A 59 -4.33 -1.33 18.73
CA VAL A 59 -5.53 -1.75 17.98
C VAL A 59 -5.20 -2.92 17.06
N ARG A 60 -4.10 -2.82 16.30
CA ARG A 60 -3.63 -3.91 15.42
C ARG A 60 -3.46 -5.22 16.19
N ASP A 61 -2.71 -5.17 17.28
CA ASP A 61 -2.41 -6.36 18.09
C ASP A 61 -3.69 -6.99 18.67
N LYS A 62 -4.63 -6.17 19.11
CA LYS A 62 -5.91 -6.62 19.65
C LYS A 62 -6.78 -7.27 18.57
N VAL A 63 -6.85 -6.68 17.37
CA VAL A 63 -7.56 -7.29 16.24
C VAL A 63 -6.93 -8.64 15.91
N ALA A 64 -5.61 -8.69 15.74
CA ALA A 64 -4.91 -9.92 15.40
C ALA A 64 -5.06 -11.02 16.49
N ALA A 65 -5.06 -10.65 17.77
CA ALA A 65 -5.22 -11.57 18.88
C ALA A 65 -6.64 -12.17 18.98
N GLN A 66 -7.68 -11.41 18.59
CA GLN A 66 -9.06 -11.88 18.59
C GLN A 66 -9.43 -12.69 17.34
N MET A 67 -8.59 -12.65 16.32
CA MET A 67 -8.76 -13.47 15.12
C MET A 67 -8.14 -14.85 15.33
N LYS A 68 -8.95 -15.89 15.15
CA LYS A 68 -8.41 -17.26 15.14
C LYS A 68 -7.58 -17.44 13.87
N ARG A 69 -6.40 -18.04 14.03
CA ARG A 69 -5.58 -18.39 12.88
C ARG A 69 -6.32 -19.41 12.00
N GLY A 70 -6.35 -19.17 10.70
CA GLY A 70 -7.02 -20.06 9.77
C GLY A 70 -6.18 -21.29 9.41
N ASP A 71 -6.82 -22.27 8.80
CA ASP A 71 -6.18 -23.50 8.30
C ASP A 71 -5.76 -23.37 6.83
N GLY A 72 -5.68 -22.14 6.32
CA GLY A 72 -5.43 -21.87 4.90
C GLY A 72 -4.11 -22.45 4.40
N ASN A 73 -4.21 -23.43 3.51
CA ASN A 73 -3.07 -24.08 2.86
C ASN A 73 -2.51 -23.17 1.75
N GLY A 74 -1.77 -22.11 2.12
CA GLY A 74 -0.98 -21.34 1.17
C GLY A 74 -1.77 -20.71 0.01
N PHE A 75 -2.99 -20.20 0.26
CA PHE A 75 -3.80 -19.55 -0.76
C PHE A 75 -3.03 -18.38 -1.40
N VAL A 76 -2.79 -18.48 -2.69
CA VAL A 76 -2.09 -17.45 -3.48
C VAL A 76 -3.11 -16.69 -4.33
N GLY A 77 -3.12 -15.37 -4.23
CA GLY A 77 -3.99 -14.51 -5.04
C GLY A 77 -5.00 -13.69 -4.24
N ARG A 78 -6.03 -13.20 -4.93
CA ARG A 78 -7.07 -12.39 -4.33
C ARG A 78 -8.11 -13.28 -3.64
N ARG A 79 -8.25 -13.11 -2.33
CA ARG A 79 -9.17 -13.88 -1.50
C ARG A 79 -10.62 -13.51 -1.74
N PRO A 80 -11.55 -14.48 -1.70
CA PRO A 80 -12.98 -14.20 -1.73
C PRO A 80 -13.38 -13.35 -0.52
N GLN A 81 -14.27 -12.42 -0.74
CA GLN A 81 -14.82 -11.54 0.28
C GLN A 81 -15.95 -12.24 1.05
N THR A 82 -15.97 -12.10 2.37
CA THR A 82 -17.12 -12.51 3.18
C THR A 82 -18.34 -11.65 2.88
N VAL A 83 -19.52 -12.06 3.37
CA VAL A 83 -20.76 -11.29 3.23
C VAL A 83 -20.62 -9.92 3.87
N GLU A 84 -20.04 -9.86 5.07
CA GLU A 84 -19.79 -8.63 5.81
C GLU A 84 -18.79 -7.72 5.09
N THR A 85 -17.78 -8.29 4.45
CA THR A 85 -16.83 -7.50 3.63
C THR A 85 -17.51 -6.86 2.43
N LYS A 86 -18.41 -7.58 1.76
CA LYS A 86 -19.21 -7.01 0.66
C LYS A 86 -20.12 -5.89 1.16
N GLU A 87 -20.68 -6.05 2.36
CA GLU A 87 -21.46 -5.00 3.02
C GLU A 87 -20.62 -3.77 3.32
N VAL A 88 -19.42 -3.91 3.91
CA VAL A 88 -18.46 -2.81 4.12
C VAL A 88 -18.18 -2.06 2.82
N ILE A 89 -17.92 -2.78 1.73
CA ILE A 89 -17.67 -2.16 0.42
C ILE A 89 -18.91 -1.40 -0.08
N SER A 90 -20.10 -1.98 0.06
CA SER A 90 -21.35 -1.31 -0.32
C SER A 90 -21.60 -0.03 0.49
N LEU A 91 -21.34 -0.07 1.79
CA LEU A 91 -21.42 1.09 2.67
C LEU A 91 -20.37 2.15 2.32
N ALA A 92 -19.14 1.75 2.00
CA ALA A 92 -18.09 2.67 1.56
C ALA A 92 -18.46 3.38 0.25
N ILE A 93 -19.11 2.69 -0.68
CA ILE A 93 -19.67 3.29 -1.92
C ILE A 93 -20.75 4.32 -1.56
N ALA A 94 -21.64 4.00 -0.62
CA ALA A 94 -22.69 4.92 -0.19
C ALA A 94 -22.08 6.16 0.48
N GLU A 95 -21.08 6.01 1.36
CA GLU A 95 -20.37 7.13 1.98
C GLU A 95 -19.68 8.02 0.94
N ALA A 96 -19.01 7.44 -0.05
CA ALA A 96 -18.38 8.21 -1.13
C ALA A 96 -19.41 9.00 -1.95
N ARG A 97 -20.56 8.42 -2.25
CA ARG A 97 -21.66 9.10 -2.94
C ARG A 97 -22.25 10.24 -2.09
N ASN A 98 -22.47 9.99 -0.81
CA ASN A 98 -22.99 11.00 0.13
C ASN A 98 -22.03 12.19 0.26
N SER A 99 -20.73 11.93 0.23
CA SER A 99 -19.66 12.93 0.23
C SER A 99 -19.42 13.56 -1.16
N LYS A 100 -20.17 13.15 -2.20
CA LYS A 100 -20.00 13.59 -3.60
C LYS A 100 -18.61 13.29 -4.17
N HIS A 101 -17.91 12.31 -3.65
CA HIS A 101 -16.61 11.88 -4.16
C HIS A 101 -16.76 10.96 -5.37
N ARG A 102 -15.80 11.07 -6.30
CA ARG A 102 -15.77 10.25 -7.53
C ARG A 102 -15.05 8.92 -7.35
N TYR A 103 -14.49 8.68 -6.17
CA TYR A 103 -13.71 7.50 -5.79
C TYR A 103 -14.04 7.08 -4.36
N ILE A 104 -13.68 5.85 -4.02
CA ILE A 104 -13.77 5.30 -2.68
C ILE A 104 -12.38 5.38 -2.06
N GLY A 105 -12.21 6.28 -1.08
CA GLY A 105 -10.97 6.46 -0.34
C GLY A 105 -10.94 5.63 0.94
N THR A 106 -9.82 5.69 1.66
CA THR A 106 -9.61 5.03 2.95
C THR A 106 -10.57 5.55 4.03
N GLU A 107 -10.94 6.84 3.95
CA GLU A 107 -11.96 7.48 4.79
C GLU A 107 -13.32 6.82 4.64
N HIS A 108 -13.73 6.48 3.43
CA HIS A 108 -15.00 5.80 3.19
C HIS A 108 -14.99 4.37 3.71
N LEU A 109 -13.84 3.69 3.61
CA LEU A 109 -13.68 2.35 4.18
C LEU A 109 -13.79 2.36 5.70
N VAL A 110 -13.13 3.30 6.40
CA VAL A 110 -13.26 3.38 7.86
C VAL A 110 -14.68 3.78 8.27
N LEU A 111 -15.31 4.76 7.59
CA LEU A 111 -16.70 5.14 7.85
C LEU A 111 -17.66 3.95 7.69
N ALA A 112 -17.43 3.11 6.70
CA ALA A 112 -18.20 1.89 6.47
C ALA A 112 -17.99 0.86 7.60
N LEU A 113 -16.75 0.64 8.03
CA LEU A 113 -16.46 -0.27 9.15
C LEU A 113 -17.17 0.17 10.44
N LEU A 114 -17.27 1.48 10.69
CA LEU A 114 -17.96 2.03 11.86
C LEU A 114 -19.48 1.85 11.81
N GLN A 115 -20.08 1.57 10.66
CA GLN A 115 -21.50 1.28 10.52
C GLN A 115 -21.89 -0.16 10.88
N LEU A 116 -20.90 -1.03 11.09
CA LEU A 116 -21.09 -2.41 11.54
C LEU A 116 -20.66 -2.55 13.01
N PRO A 117 -21.49 -2.11 13.99
CA PRO A 117 -21.08 -2.01 15.39
C PRO A 117 -20.78 -3.36 16.03
N GLU A 118 -21.34 -4.43 15.52
CA GLU A 118 -21.14 -5.79 16.05
C GLU A 118 -19.95 -6.52 15.39
N ALA A 119 -19.41 -5.98 14.30
CA ALA A 119 -18.22 -6.53 13.65
C ALA A 119 -16.98 -6.34 14.53
N LEU A 120 -16.03 -7.27 14.41
CA LEU A 120 -14.81 -7.28 15.21
C LEU A 120 -14.04 -5.94 15.19
N PRO A 121 -13.89 -5.24 14.04
CA PRO A 121 -13.24 -3.94 14.00
C PRO A 121 -13.84 -2.91 14.97
N ALA A 122 -15.17 -2.76 14.95
CA ALA A 122 -15.87 -1.80 15.79
C ALA A 122 -15.83 -2.19 17.28
N ARG A 123 -15.91 -3.48 17.58
CA ARG A 123 -15.79 -4.00 18.95
C ARG A 123 -14.41 -3.70 19.53
N VAL A 124 -13.34 -4.04 18.80
CA VAL A 124 -11.95 -3.79 19.25
C VAL A 124 -11.71 -2.30 19.46
N LEU A 125 -12.19 -1.42 18.55
CA LEU A 125 -12.07 0.02 18.74
C LEU A 125 -12.75 0.47 20.05
N ARG A 126 -13.96 0.00 20.34
CA ARG A 126 -14.65 0.29 21.61
C ARG A 126 -13.86 -0.23 22.82
N GLU A 127 -13.31 -1.43 22.75
CA GLU A 127 -12.47 -2.02 23.82
C GLU A 127 -11.19 -1.20 24.07
N GLN A 128 -10.70 -0.47 23.07
CA GLN A 128 -9.59 0.47 23.20
C GLN A 128 -10.04 1.89 23.61
N GLY A 129 -11.28 2.04 24.05
CA GLY A 129 -11.83 3.34 24.52
C GLY A 129 -12.26 4.28 23.42
N VAL A 130 -12.33 3.82 22.17
CA VAL A 130 -12.75 4.64 21.04
C VAL A 130 -14.28 4.74 21.02
N GLU A 131 -14.80 5.94 21.19
CA GLU A 131 -16.19 6.23 20.90
C GLU A 131 -16.38 6.33 19.39
N LEU A 132 -17.11 5.35 18.80
CA LEU A 132 -17.26 5.25 17.34
C LEU A 132 -17.87 6.50 16.70
N GLY A 133 -18.79 7.17 17.42
CA GLY A 133 -19.40 8.44 16.99
C GLY A 133 -18.35 9.55 16.86
N ARG A 134 -17.49 9.71 17.86
CA ARG A 134 -16.39 10.69 17.83
C ARG A 134 -15.39 10.40 16.72
N LEU A 135 -15.05 9.12 16.51
CA LEU A 135 -14.17 8.75 15.40
C LEU A 135 -14.81 9.07 14.04
N ARG A 136 -16.12 8.77 13.87
CA ARG A 136 -16.87 9.14 12.67
C ARG A 136 -16.85 10.66 12.43
N GLU A 137 -17.16 11.45 13.45
CA GLU A 137 -17.14 12.92 13.36
C GLU A 137 -15.74 13.44 13.01
N LYS A 138 -14.69 12.87 13.60
CA LYS A 138 -13.32 13.26 13.31
C LYS A 138 -12.96 13.02 11.85
N VAL A 139 -13.27 11.83 11.31
CA VAL A 139 -13.07 11.50 9.90
C VAL A 139 -13.85 12.46 9.00
N LEU A 140 -15.11 12.74 9.30
CA LEU A 140 -15.94 13.66 8.51
C LEU A 140 -15.42 15.10 8.57
N THR A 141 -14.88 15.54 9.70
CA THR A 141 -14.27 16.87 9.84
C THR A 141 -13.00 16.98 8.99
N MET A 142 -12.15 15.96 9.03
CA MET A 142 -10.94 15.91 8.18
C MET A 142 -11.29 15.94 6.69
N LEU A 143 -12.36 15.26 6.28
CA LEU A 143 -12.84 15.31 4.90
C LEU A 143 -13.31 16.71 4.48
N ARG A 144 -14.00 17.43 5.36
CA ARG A 144 -14.49 18.79 5.07
C ARG A 144 -13.35 19.78 4.97
N SER A 145 -12.41 19.76 5.91
CA SER A 145 -11.24 20.66 5.87
C SER A 145 -10.39 20.48 4.62
N SER A 146 -10.24 19.25 4.13
CA SER A 146 -9.52 19.00 2.88
C SER A 146 -10.23 19.54 1.62
N LEU A 147 -11.55 19.61 1.63
CA LEU A 147 -12.32 20.20 0.54
C LEU A 147 -12.20 21.74 0.53
N ASP A 148 -12.18 22.38 1.71
CA ASP A 148 -12.05 23.83 1.85
C ASP A 148 -10.66 24.35 1.48
N GLU A 149 -9.60 23.53 1.69
CA GLU A 149 -8.21 23.88 1.33
C GLU A 149 -7.84 23.50 -0.11
N GLY A 150 -8.77 22.95 -0.89
CA GLY A 150 -8.49 22.46 -2.25
C GLY A 150 -7.52 21.26 -2.26
N HIS A 151 -7.23 20.71 -1.08
CA HIS A 151 -6.43 19.52 -0.91
C HIS A 151 -7.33 18.29 -0.98
N ASP A 152 -7.35 17.65 -2.13
CA ASP A 152 -7.86 16.30 -2.27
C ASP A 152 -6.93 15.38 -1.44
N LEU A 153 -7.37 14.97 -0.22
CA LEU A 153 -6.62 14.04 0.64
C LEU A 153 -6.33 12.70 -0.06
N ALA A 154 -6.99 12.44 -1.20
CA ALA A 154 -6.64 11.33 -2.08
C ALA A 154 -5.29 11.53 -2.80
N HIS A 155 -4.76 12.77 -2.83
CA HIS A 155 -3.54 13.14 -3.56
C HIS A 155 -2.44 13.72 -2.66
N SER A 156 -2.32 13.29 -1.44
CA SER A 156 -1.18 13.67 -0.58
C SER A 156 0.13 13.11 -1.16
N ARG A 157 0.93 14.04 -1.70
CA ARG A 157 2.07 13.83 -2.62
C ARG A 157 3.25 12.99 -2.14
N HIS A 158 3.26 12.47 -0.92
CA HIS A 158 4.42 11.72 -0.39
C HIS A 158 4.25 10.19 -0.35
N GLY A 159 3.01 9.66 -0.42
CA GLY A 159 2.77 8.22 -0.53
C GLY A 159 2.48 7.73 -1.95
N ASP A 160 2.04 8.64 -2.84
CA ASP A 160 1.58 8.29 -4.18
C ASP A 160 2.73 7.89 -5.12
N PHE A 161 3.93 8.47 -4.92
CA PHE A 161 5.08 8.21 -5.79
C PHE A 161 5.58 6.77 -5.66
N GLU A 162 5.58 6.22 -4.46
CA GLU A 162 6.13 4.90 -4.19
C GLU A 162 5.16 3.78 -4.64
N TRP A 163 3.85 3.99 -4.51
CA TRP A 163 2.86 2.95 -4.79
C TRP A 163 2.37 2.91 -6.25
N VAL A 164 2.14 4.06 -6.89
CA VAL A 164 1.86 4.12 -8.34
C VAL A 164 3.01 3.49 -9.10
N HIS A 165 4.26 3.75 -8.66
CA HIS A 165 5.45 3.10 -9.19
C HIS A 165 5.45 1.59 -8.96
N GLN A 166 5.00 1.07 -7.81
CA GLN A 166 4.99 -0.38 -7.59
C GLN A 166 4.03 -1.13 -8.51
N GLN A 167 2.86 -0.59 -8.85
CA GLN A 167 1.95 -1.26 -9.81
C GLN A 167 2.37 -1.10 -11.27
N GLU A 168 2.84 0.06 -11.66
CA GLU A 168 3.43 0.25 -12.99
C GLU A 168 4.76 -0.51 -13.11
N LEU A 169 5.56 -0.54 -12.05
CA LEU A 169 6.74 -1.40 -11.93
C LEU A 169 6.35 -2.87 -12.02
N ALA A 170 5.30 -3.33 -11.33
CA ALA A 170 4.84 -4.72 -11.43
C ALA A 170 4.35 -5.10 -12.84
N LYS A 171 3.86 -4.15 -13.63
CA LYS A 171 3.58 -4.35 -15.06
C LYS A 171 4.87 -4.31 -15.89
N ALA A 172 5.79 -3.40 -15.59
CA ALA A 172 7.11 -3.32 -16.21
C ALA A 172 7.96 -4.56 -15.88
N PHE A 173 7.84 -5.12 -14.68
CA PHE A 173 8.46 -6.38 -14.25
C PHE A 173 8.01 -7.62 -15.05
N ARG A 174 6.98 -7.53 -15.89
CA ARG A 174 6.60 -8.62 -16.80
C ARG A 174 7.53 -8.73 -18.01
N SER A 175 8.38 -7.74 -18.26
CA SER A 175 9.33 -7.79 -19.35
C SER A 175 10.51 -8.73 -19.01
N PRO A 176 10.77 -9.78 -19.82
CA PRO A 176 11.96 -10.62 -19.64
C PRO A 176 13.26 -9.82 -19.67
N LYS A 177 13.32 -8.74 -20.46
CA LYS A 177 14.48 -7.84 -20.54
C LYS A 177 14.72 -7.09 -19.23
N PHE A 178 13.65 -6.68 -18.54
CA PHE A 178 13.76 -6.04 -17.24
C PHE A 178 14.37 -7.00 -16.20
N TRP A 179 13.90 -8.24 -16.14
CA TRP A 179 14.46 -9.25 -15.24
C TRP A 179 15.93 -9.56 -15.54
N HIS A 180 16.32 -9.56 -16.81
CA HIS A 180 17.71 -9.71 -17.19
C HIS A 180 18.57 -8.57 -16.64
N THR A 181 18.14 -7.32 -16.81
CA THR A 181 18.81 -6.15 -16.23
C THR A 181 18.89 -6.22 -14.70
N MET A 182 17.83 -6.67 -14.02
CA MET A 182 17.85 -6.83 -12.56
C MET A 182 18.85 -7.90 -12.10
N ILE A 183 18.96 -9.03 -12.79
CA ILE A 183 19.96 -10.06 -12.50
C ILE A 183 21.37 -9.48 -12.64
N LEU A 184 21.62 -8.71 -13.70
CA LEU A 184 22.90 -8.02 -13.91
C LEU A 184 23.18 -6.97 -12.83
N ALA A 185 22.15 -6.32 -12.29
CA ALA A 185 22.31 -5.37 -11.18
C ALA A 185 22.69 -6.07 -9.88
N VAL A 186 22.08 -7.21 -9.57
CA VAL A 186 22.45 -8.06 -8.41
C VAL A 186 23.88 -8.55 -8.55
N ASP A 187 24.28 -9.03 -9.74
CA ASP A 187 25.67 -9.45 -10.02
C ASP A 187 26.66 -8.28 -9.84
N SER A 188 26.27 -7.07 -10.28
CA SER A 188 27.07 -5.86 -10.11
C SER A 188 27.24 -5.47 -8.64
N ALA A 189 26.16 -5.56 -7.83
CA ALA A 189 26.21 -5.30 -6.39
C ALA A 189 27.13 -6.30 -5.67
N ASN A 190 26.99 -7.60 -5.99
CA ASN A 190 27.84 -8.65 -5.41
C ASN A 190 29.33 -8.45 -5.74
N ARG A 191 29.66 -8.09 -6.98
CA ARG A 191 31.05 -7.80 -7.40
C ARG A 191 31.66 -6.61 -6.69
N LEU A 192 30.84 -5.63 -6.33
CA LEU A 192 31.26 -4.41 -5.60
C LEU A 192 31.22 -4.60 -4.08
N GLY A 193 30.82 -5.78 -3.60
CA GLY A 193 30.72 -6.09 -2.17
C GLY A 193 29.58 -5.33 -1.45
N ALA A 194 28.57 -4.88 -2.19
CA ALA A 194 27.41 -4.19 -1.63
C ALA A 194 26.38 -5.21 -1.13
N GLY A 195 25.81 -4.96 0.06
CA GLY A 195 24.77 -5.79 0.66
C GLY A 195 23.38 -5.61 0.00
N GLU A 196 23.18 -4.50 -0.74
CA GLU A 196 21.92 -4.13 -1.36
C GLU A 196 22.15 -3.62 -2.79
N VAL A 197 21.10 -3.72 -3.62
CA VAL A 197 21.15 -3.18 -4.99
C VAL A 197 20.79 -1.69 -4.94
N GLU A 198 21.75 -0.85 -5.25
CA GLU A 198 21.62 0.60 -5.31
C GLU A 198 21.55 1.11 -6.76
N PRO A 199 21.17 2.40 -7.00
CA PRO A 199 21.01 2.96 -8.35
C PRO A 199 22.23 2.81 -9.26
N GLN A 200 23.47 2.88 -8.73
CA GLN A 200 24.69 2.66 -9.50
C GLN A 200 24.79 1.22 -10.05
N HIS A 201 24.30 0.23 -9.31
CA HIS A 201 24.28 -1.17 -9.77
C HIS A 201 23.31 -1.37 -10.93
N LEU A 202 22.18 -0.66 -10.92
CA LEU A 202 21.23 -0.64 -12.04
C LEU A 202 21.82 0.03 -13.28
N LEU A 203 22.56 1.13 -13.10
CA LEU A 203 23.21 1.81 -14.22
C LEU A 203 24.32 0.95 -14.81
N LEU A 204 25.12 0.26 -14.00
CA LEU A 204 26.11 -0.72 -14.47
C LEU A 204 25.46 -1.87 -15.23
N ALA A 205 24.33 -2.37 -14.74
CA ALA A 205 23.58 -3.43 -15.41
C ALA A 205 23.06 -3.00 -16.78
N LEU A 206 22.50 -1.78 -16.87
CA LEU A 206 22.02 -1.18 -18.13
C LEU A 206 23.18 -1.01 -19.14
N LEU A 207 24.37 -0.59 -18.68
CA LEU A 207 25.55 -0.44 -19.54
C LEU A 207 26.11 -1.77 -20.04
N ARG A 208 25.97 -2.83 -19.24
CA ARG A 208 26.40 -4.20 -19.59
C ARG A 208 25.39 -4.94 -20.47
N ASP A 209 24.12 -4.56 -20.42
CA ASP A 209 23.08 -5.16 -21.25
C ASP A 209 23.11 -4.58 -22.67
N GLU A 210 23.95 -5.17 -23.53
CA GLU A 210 24.13 -4.73 -24.92
C GLU A 210 22.86 -4.82 -25.77
N SER A 211 21.87 -5.56 -25.34
CA SER A 211 20.59 -5.72 -26.05
C SER A 211 19.67 -4.50 -25.93
N THR A 212 20.00 -3.54 -25.07
CA THR A 212 19.16 -2.35 -24.80
C THR A 212 19.58 -1.15 -25.64
N GLY A 213 18.59 -0.42 -26.17
CA GLY A 213 18.85 0.86 -26.86
C GLY A 213 19.50 1.91 -25.96
N VAL A 214 19.25 1.84 -24.64
CA VAL A 214 19.84 2.72 -23.63
C VAL A 214 21.34 2.52 -23.53
N ALA A 215 21.82 1.24 -23.49
CA ALA A 215 23.24 0.93 -23.47
C ALA A 215 23.96 1.50 -24.70
N LYS A 216 23.34 1.40 -25.88
CA LYS A 216 23.88 1.97 -27.12
C LYS A 216 23.97 3.51 -27.04
N MET A 217 22.88 4.17 -26.63
CA MET A 217 22.87 5.63 -26.47
C MET A 217 23.92 6.14 -25.49
N LEU A 218 24.13 5.48 -24.36
CA LEU A 218 25.12 5.87 -23.36
C LEU A 218 26.54 5.66 -23.86
N ARG A 219 26.82 4.56 -24.56
CA ARG A 219 28.12 4.30 -25.19
C ARG A 219 28.45 5.31 -26.27
N ASP A 220 27.48 5.70 -27.10
CA ASP A 220 27.66 6.75 -28.12
C ASP A 220 28.03 8.12 -27.52
N LYS A 221 27.75 8.32 -26.23
CA LYS A 221 28.14 9.49 -25.44
C LYS A 221 29.41 9.26 -24.58
N GLY A 222 30.11 8.15 -24.77
CA GLY A 222 31.33 7.82 -24.03
C GLY A 222 31.11 7.29 -22.63
N VAL A 223 29.85 7.00 -22.24
CA VAL A 223 29.53 6.42 -20.93
C VAL A 223 29.54 4.91 -21.04
N THR A 224 30.61 4.29 -20.52
CA THR A 224 30.79 2.83 -20.50
C THR A 224 30.76 2.29 -19.08
N ALA A 225 30.60 0.97 -18.93
CA ALA A 225 30.62 0.33 -17.62
C ALA A 225 32.00 0.52 -16.92
N ASP A 226 33.09 0.47 -17.68
CA ASP A 226 34.44 0.67 -17.15
C ASP A 226 34.64 2.12 -16.67
N TRP A 227 34.21 3.09 -17.47
CA TRP A 227 34.22 4.49 -17.07
C TRP A 227 33.43 4.73 -15.78
N LEU A 228 32.24 4.11 -15.65
CA LEU A 228 31.42 4.25 -14.44
C LEU A 228 32.08 3.58 -13.24
N ASN A 229 32.66 2.41 -13.37
CA ASN A 229 33.41 1.73 -12.30
C ASN A 229 34.58 2.58 -11.80
N ASP A 230 35.36 3.17 -12.69
CA ASP A 230 36.48 4.05 -12.33
C ASP A 230 36.00 5.28 -11.57
N LYS A 231 34.88 5.86 -12.00
CA LYS A 231 34.27 7.00 -11.29
C LYS A 231 33.74 6.62 -9.91
N LEU A 232 33.02 5.51 -9.80
CA LEU A 232 32.51 5.04 -8.49
C LEU A 232 33.65 4.70 -7.51
N ALA A 233 34.78 4.19 -8.00
CA ALA A 233 35.95 3.95 -7.17
C ALA A 233 36.58 5.24 -6.64
N SER A 234 36.44 6.37 -7.35
CA SER A 234 36.97 7.68 -6.95
C SER A 234 36.08 8.45 -5.96
N TYR A 235 34.86 7.98 -5.71
CA TYR A 235 33.90 8.58 -4.75
C TYR A 235 33.82 7.81 -3.41
N ARG A 236 34.57 6.73 -3.24
CA ARG A 236 34.76 6.02 -1.97
C ARG A 236 35.95 6.61 -1.23
#